data_4d1a55350eb9b5f51ea4b45abbed97a9
#
_entry.id   4d1a55350eb9b5f51ea4b45abbed97a9
#
_cell.length_a   1.000
_cell.length_b   1.000
_cell.length_c   1.000
_cell.angle_alpha   90.00
_cell.angle_beta   90.00
_cell.angle_gamma   90.00
#
_symmetry.space_group_name_H-M   'P 1'
#
loop_
_entity.id
_entity.type
_entity.pdbx_description
1 polymer ?
#
loop_
_entity_poly.entity_id
_entity_poly.type
_entity_poly.pdbx_seq_one_letter_code
_entity_poly.pdbx_strand_id
1 'polypeptide(L)'
;MNTCDGTPRKRHVLILDDDIPLAWSLKETLERCGYEATIVPEGSLALKFVSQHVLDAVVCDLQMHELEGDLLHATVERSNPALAQRFIFITGEESVSRIEKFADAAELPVLHKPVEVNALVGEVMRVAEGK
;
A
#
# COMPACT_ATOMS: atom_id res chain seq x y z
N MET A 1 -12.27 7.17 -14.49
CA MET A 1 -12.79 7.92 -15.49
C MET A 1 -12.53 9.36 -15.28
N ASN A 2 -12.53 9.96 -16.29
CA ASN A 2 -12.30 11.33 -16.28
C ASN A 2 -13.57 12.09 -16.04
N THR A 3 -13.49 13.19 -15.44
CA THR A 3 -14.65 14.00 -15.21
C THR A 3 -14.93 14.81 -16.45
N CYS A 4 -16.12 15.38 -16.51
CA CYS A 4 -16.52 16.16 -17.66
C CYS A 4 -15.68 17.41 -17.85
N ASP A 5 -15.03 17.90 -16.81
CA ASP A 5 -14.21 19.09 -16.91
C ASP A 5 -12.77 18.78 -17.29
N GLY A 6 -12.45 17.50 -17.52
CA GLY A 6 -11.13 17.12 -17.95
C GLY A 6 -10.13 16.93 -16.81
N THR A 7 -10.55 17.09 -15.56
CA THR A 7 -9.67 16.89 -14.42
C THR A 7 -9.37 15.41 -14.24
N PRO A 8 -8.10 15.02 -14.18
CA PRO A 8 -7.81 13.59 -13.98
C PRO A 8 -8.23 13.13 -12.59
N ARG A 9 -8.54 11.85 -12.51
CA ARG A 9 -8.85 11.22 -11.23
C ARG A 9 -7.63 11.32 -10.31
N LYS A 10 -7.86 11.60 -9.03
CA LYS A 10 -6.77 11.55 -8.06
C LYS A 10 -6.29 10.12 -7.93
N ARG A 11 -5.00 9.95 -7.76
CA ARG A 11 -4.45 8.65 -7.43
C ARG A 11 -4.87 8.27 -6.02
N HIS A 12 -5.22 7.01 -5.85
CA HIS A 12 -5.78 6.53 -4.60
C HIS A 12 -4.90 5.43 -4.02
N VAL A 13 -4.50 5.59 -2.76
CA VAL A 13 -3.61 4.67 -2.06
C VAL A 13 -4.38 4.04 -0.90
N LEU A 14 -4.27 2.73 -0.79
CA LEU A 14 -4.85 2.00 0.34
C LEU A 14 -3.75 1.78 1.37
N ILE A 15 -4.05 2.07 2.63
CA ILE A 15 -3.10 1.89 3.72
C ILE A 15 -3.66 0.83 4.67
N LEU A 16 -2.99 -0.31 4.72
CA LEU A 16 -3.36 -1.40 5.61
C LEU A 16 -2.36 -1.42 6.76
N ASP A 17 -2.76 -0.84 7.89
CA ASP A 17 -1.86 -0.65 9.02
C ASP A 17 -2.68 -0.40 10.28
N ASP A 18 -2.31 -1.08 11.38
CA ASP A 18 -2.95 -0.83 12.66
C ASP A 18 -2.16 0.13 13.55
N ASP A 19 -1.03 0.60 13.07
CA ASP A 19 -0.27 1.66 13.73
C ASP A 19 -0.92 2.98 13.32
N ILE A 20 -1.90 3.41 14.10
CA ILE A 20 -2.73 4.54 13.72
C ILE A 20 -1.94 5.84 13.55
N PRO A 21 -1.00 6.20 14.45
CA PRO A 21 -0.23 7.42 14.22
C PRO A 21 0.53 7.41 12.91
N LEU A 22 1.17 6.29 12.56
CA LEU A 22 1.90 6.20 11.30
C LEU A 22 0.94 6.29 10.11
N ALA A 23 -0.16 5.55 10.18
CA ALA A 23 -1.13 5.52 9.08
C ALA A 23 -1.71 6.91 8.84
N TRP A 24 -2.05 7.63 9.90
CA TRP A 24 -2.59 8.98 9.76
C TRP A 24 -1.56 9.95 9.21
N SER A 25 -0.30 9.86 9.68
CA SER A 25 0.75 10.73 9.16
C SER A 25 0.95 10.50 7.67
N LEU A 26 0.94 9.24 7.25
CA LEU A 26 1.08 8.89 5.84
C LEU A 26 -0.09 9.43 5.04
N LYS A 27 -1.31 9.21 5.53
CA LYS A 27 -2.49 9.67 4.84
C LYS A 27 -2.49 11.19 4.67
N GLU A 28 -2.20 11.93 5.73
CA GLU A 28 -2.19 13.38 5.66
C GLU A 28 -1.14 13.88 4.67
N THR A 29 0.03 13.27 4.69
CA THR A 29 1.09 13.71 3.79
C THR A 29 0.75 13.41 2.34
N LEU A 30 0.18 12.23 2.07
CA LEU A 30 -0.24 11.90 0.72
C LEU A 30 -1.33 12.84 0.23
N GLU A 31 -2.26 13.20 1.10
CA GLU A 31 -3.34 14.11 0.71
C GLU A 31 -2.80 15.49 0.39
N ARG A 32 -1.78 15.96 1.10
CA ARG A 32 -1.14 17.22 0.75
C ARG A 32 -0.45 17.17 -0.60
N CYS A 33 -0.07 15.98 -1.02
CA CYS A 33 0.57 15.80 -2.33
C CYS A 33 -0.43 15.57 -3.45
N GLY A 34 -1.72 15.68 -3.16
CA GLY A 34 -2.74 15.54 -4.19
C GLY A 34 -3.28 14.14 -4.37
N TYR A 35 -2.95 13.25 -3.46
CA TYR A 35 -3.44 11.87 -3.50
C TYR A 35 -4.69 11.73 -2.64
N GLU A 36 -5.43 10.67 -2.89
CA GLU A 36 -6.47 10.22 -2.00
C GLU A 36 -5.94 9.00 -1.25
N ALA A 37 -6.23 8.89 0.03
CA ALA A 37 -5.73 7.76 0.82
C ALA A 37 -6.80 7.27 1.77
N THR A 38 -6.89 5.96 1.90
CA THR A 38 -7.87 5.32 2.78
C THR A 38 -7.16 4.32 3.67
N ILE A 39 -7.45 4.37 4.96
CA ILE A 39 -6.86 3.48 5.95
C ILE A 39 -7.86 2.38 6.27
N VAL A 40 -7.40 1.13 6.21
CA VAL A 40 -8.21 -0.01 6.67
C VAL A 40 -7.39 -0.78 7.71
N PRO A 41 -8.05 -1.30 8.75
CA PRO A 41 -7.31 -1.93 9.85
C PRO A 41 -7.05 -3.42 9.68
N GLU A 42 -7.66 -4.06 8.69
CA GLU A 42 -7.47 -5.51 8.56
C GLU A 42 -7.62 -5.95 7.12
N GLY A 43 -7.04 -7.12 6.84
CA GLY A 43 -6.95 -7.63 5.49
C GLY A 43 -8.27 -7.92 4.81
N SER A 44 -9.25 -8.40 5.57
CA SER A 44 -10.55 -8.69 4.97
C SER A 44 -11.23 -7.43 4.44
N LEU A 45 -11.09 -6.34 5.19
CA LEU A 45 -11.62 -5.05 4.72
C LEU A 45 -10.82 -4.54 3.53
N ALA A 46 -9.51 -4.79 3.52
CA ALA A 46 -8.69 -4.39 2.40
C ALA A 46 -9.11 -5.11 1.12
N LEU A 47 -9.37 -6.41 1.19
CA LEU A 47 -9.82 -7.15 0.01
C LEU A 47 -11.14 -6.61 -0.53
N LYS A 48 -12.06 -6.30 0.36
CA LYS A 48 -13.33 -5.74 -0.06
C LYS A 48 -13.12 -4.38 -0.73
N PHE A 49 -12.27 -3.56 -0.14
CA PHE A 49 -12.01 -2.24 -0.69
C PHE A 49 -11.37 -2.33 -2.07
N VAL A 50 -10.40 -3.24 -2.23
CA VAL A 50 -9.73 -3.43 -3.52
C VAL A 50 -10.72 -3.83 -4.60
N SER A 51 -11.70 -4.65 -4.25
CA SER A 51 -12.69 -5.12 -5.23
C SER A 51 -13.66 -4.04 -5.65
N GLN A 52 -13.77 -2.96 -4.89
CA GLN A 52 -14.77 -1.93 -5.13
C GLN A 52 -14.20 -0.60 -5.60
N HIS A 53 -12.88 -0.45 -5.58
CA HIS A 53 -12.25 0.84 -5.90
C HIS A 53 -11.07 0.66 -6.83
N VAL A 54 -10.80 1.70 -7.61
CA VAL A 54 -9.59 1.74 -8.42
C VAL A 54 -8.47 2.30 -7.56
N LEU A 55 -7.41 1.51 -7.39
CA LEU A 55 -6.30 1.87 -6.53
C LEU A 55 -5.02 1.93 -7.33
N ASP A 56 -4.11 2.81 -6.91
CA ASP A 56 -2.83 3.00 -7.58
C ASP A 56 -1.66 2.45 -6.78
N ALA A 57 -1.85 2.21 -5.49
CA ALA A 57 -0.82 1.59 -4.65
C ALA A 57 -1.46 1.08 -3.37
N VAL A 58 -0.79 0.11 -2.75
CA VAL A 58 -1.21 -0.44 -1.47
C VAL A 58 0.00 -0.44 -0.54
N VAL A 59 -0.14 0.17 0.62
CA VAL A 59 0.86 0.10 1.68
C VAL A 59 0.38 -0.95 2.68
N CYS A 60 1.19 -1.96 2.91
CA CYS A 60 0.79 -3.09 3.72
C CYS A 60 1.78 -3.32 4.85
N ASP A 61 1.30 -3.18 6.09
CA ASP A 61 2.12 -3.41 7.27
C ASP A 61 2.08 -4.88 7.64
N LEU A 62 3.23 -5.52 7.57
CA LEU A 62 3.33 -6.95 7.82
C LEU A 62 3.33 -7.31 9.30
N GLN A 63 3.47 -6.31 10.17
CA GLN A 63 3.43 -6.56 11.61
C GLN A 63 2.04 -6.83 12.14
N MET A 64 1.01 -6.47 11.40
CA MET A 64 -0.35 -6.74 11.83
C MET A 64 -0.60 -8.23 11.87
N HIS A 65 -0.54 -8.84 10.70
CA HIS A 65 -0.74 -10.27 10.52
C HIS A 65 0.02 -10.66 9.27
N GLU A 66 1.18 -11.27 9.44
CA GLU A 66 2.00 -11.64 8.31
C GLU A 66 1.25 -12.43 7.27
N LEU A 67 0.45 -13.38 7.74
CA LEU A 67 -0.32 -14.20 6.83
C LEU A 67 -1.31 -13.39 6.03
N GLU A 68 -1.86 -12.35 6.65
CA GLU A 68 -2.82 -11.50 5.94
C GLU A 68 -2.15 -10.75 4.81
N GLY A 69 -0.93 -10.28 5.04
CA GLY A 69 -0.20 -9.57 3.98
C GLY A 69 0.06 -10.45 2.78
N ASP A 70 0.55 -11.67 3.04
CA ASP A 70 0.79 -12.63 1.97
C ASP A 70 -0.49 -12.97 1.23
N LEU A 71 -1.54 -13.26 1.99
CA LEU A 71 -2.79 -13.69 1.41
C LEU A 71 -3.44 -12.56 0.62
N LEU A 72 -3.37 -11.36 1.15
CA LEU A 72 -3.90 -10.20 0.47
C LEU A 72 -3.21 -10.02 -0.87
N HIS A 73 -1.87 -10.06 -0.88
CA HIS A 73 -1.13 -9.87 -2.12
C HIS A 73 -1.46 -10.97 -3.12
N ALA A 74 -1.48 -12.24 -2.67
CA ALA A 74 -1.76 -13.35 -3.56
C ALA A 74 -3.16 -13.24 -4.17
N THR A 75 -4.12 -12.81 -3.37
CA THR A 75 -5.48 -12.65 -3.85
C THR A 75 -5.59 -11.52 -4.86
N VAL A 76 -4.92 -10.40 -4.56
CA VAL A 76 -4.92 -9.26 -5.49
C VAL A 76 -4.23 -9.64 -6.79
N GLU A 77 -3.14 -10.41 -6.70
CA GLU A 77 -2.42 -10.80 -7.90
C GLU A 77 -3.30 -11.56 -8.88
N ARG A 78 -4.20 -12.39 -8.37
CA ARG A 78 -5.10 -13.14 -9.23
C ARG A 78 -6.13 -12.27 -9.92
N SER A 79 -6.63 -11.26 -9.24
CA SER A 79 -7.74 -10.45 -9.76
C SER A 79 -7.28 -9.14 -10.38
N ASN A 80 -6.11 -8.64 -9.97
CA ASN A 80 -5.62 -7.35 -10.42
C ASN A 80 -4.10 -7.37 -10.40
N PRO A 81 -3.47 -8.05 -11.37
CA PRO A 81 -2.01 -8.20 -11.35
C PRO A 81 -1.26 -6.87 -11.45
N ALA A 82 -1.84 -5.86 -12.08
CA ALA A 82 -1.18 -4.56 -12.14
C ALA A 82 -1.07 -3.96 -10.76
N LEU A 83 -2.12 -4.04 -9.96
CA LEU A 83 -2.07 -3.52 -8.59
C LEU A 83 -1.14 -4.33 -7.72
N ALA A 84 -1.06 -5.64 -7.95
CA ALA A 84 -0.17 -6.49 -7.17
C ALA A 84 1.29 -6.06 -7.30
N GLN A 85 1.66 -5.37 -8.37
CA GLN A 85 3.01 -4.86 -8.55
C GLN A 85 3.19 -3.48 -7.95
N ARG A 86 2.17 -2.97 -7.29
CA ARG A 86 2.21 -1.64 -6.70
C ARG A 86 1.99 -1.69 -5.19
N PHE A 87 2.52 -2.74 -4.57
CA PHE A 87 2.51 -2.89 -3.13
C PHE A 87 3.81 -2.38 -2.54
N ILE A 88 3.72 -1.75 -1.38
CA ILE A 88 4.86 -1.38 -0.57
C ILE A 88 4.65 -2.06 0.78
N PHE A 89 5.61 -2.86 1.21
CA PHE A 89 5.50 -3.55 2.50
C PHE A 89 6.27 -2.81 3.56
N ILE A 90 5.71 -2.78 4.77
CA ILE A 90 6.40 -2.25 5.94
C ILE A 90 6.55 -3.39 6.92
N THR A 91 7.75 -3.57 7.48
CA THR A 91 8.01 -4.65 8.39
C THR A 91 8.78 -4.12 9.60
N GLY A 92 8.69 -4.84 10.72
CA GLY A 92 9.39 -4.44 11.93
C GLY A 92 10.81 -4.98 11.99
N GLU A 93 11.47 -4.73 13.10
CA GLU A 93 12.84 -5.21 13.29
C GLU A 93 12.92 -6.71 13.28
N GLU A 94 11.84 -7.35 13.69
CA GLU A 94 11.79 -8.81 13.72
C GLU A 94 11.21 -9.35 12.44
N SER A 95 11.57 -8.71 11.36
CA SER A 95 11.02 -9.06 10.07
C SER A 95 11.19 -10.54 9.81
N VAL A 96 10.21 -11.09 9.14
CA VAL A 96 10.22 -12.50 8.79
C VAL A 96 10.94 -12.63 7.48
N SER A 97 12.03 -13.37 7.49
CA SER A 97 12.84 -13.53 6.28
C SER A 97 12.01 -14.08 5.12
N ARG A 98 10.97 -14.88 5.41
CA ARG A 98 10.09 -15.40 4.37
C ARG A 98 9.43 -14.26 3.60
N ILE A 99 8.95 -13.25 4.32
CA ILE A 99 8.29 -12.12 3.68
C ILE A 99 9.28 -11.29 2.89
N GLU A 100 10.47 -11.08 3.45
CA GLU A 100 11.49 -10.33 2.74
C GLU A 100 11.90 -11.03 1.46
N LYS A 101 12.06 -12.35 1.52
CA LYS A 101 12.42 -13.12 0.32
C LYS A 101 11.33 -13.05 -0.72
N PHE A 102 10.07 -13.11 -0.27
CA PHE A 102 8.95 -12.99 -1.18
C PHE A 102 8.96 -11.63 -1.88
N ALA A 103 9.13 -10.56 -1.11
CA ALA A 103 9.13 -9.23 -1.69
C ALA A 103 10.30 -9.02 -2.63
N ASP A 104 11.48 -9.56 -2.28
CA ASP A 104 12.64 -9.48 -3.17
C ASP A 104 12.38 -10.20 -4.48
N ALA A 105 11.81 -11.40 -4.41
CA ALA A 105 11.53 -12.16 -5.61
C ALA A 105 10.52 -11.45 -6.52
N ALA A 106 9.57 -10.74 -5.91
CA ALA A 106 8.58 -9.99 -6.66
C ALA A 106 9.04 -8.59 -7.02
N GLU A 107 10.24 -8.21 -6.56
CA GLU A 107 10.81 -6.87 -6.79
C GLU A 107 9.93 -5.76 -6.21
N LEU A 108 9.36 -6.02 -5.05
CA LEU A 108 8.50 -5.06 -4.37
C LEU A 108 9.28 -4.37 -3.25
N PRO A 109 9.05 -3.08 -3.04
CA PRO A 109 9.76 -2.36 -1.98
C PRO A 109 9.34 -2.80 -0.60
N VAL A 110 10.30 -2.90 0.30
CA VAL A 110 10.08 -3.22 1.70
C VAL A 110 10.81 -2.17 2.53
N LEU A 111 10.08 -1.53 3.43
CA LEU A 111 10.68 -0.58 4.35
C LEU A 111 10.62 -1.17 5.76
N HIS A 112 11.65 -0.90 6.54
CA HIS A 112 11.76 -1.44 7.91
C HIS A 112 11.46 -0.34 8.91
N LYS A 113 10.71 -0.71 9.95
CA LYS A 113 10.42 0.24 11.02
C LYS A 113 11.65 0.46 11.88
N PRO A 114 11.86 1.65 12.41
CA PRO A 114 10.99 2.82 12.31
C PRO A 114 11.06 3.45 10.92
N VAL A 115 9.92 3.81 10.38
CA VAL A 115 9.81 4.35 9.04
C VAL A 115 9.70 5.87 9.10
N GLU A 116 10.49 6.53 8.30
CA GLU A 116 10.40 7.98 8.17
C GLU A 116 9.33 8.28 7.11
N VAL A 117 8.36 9.11 7.49
CA VAL A 117 7.16 9.29 6.67
C VAL A 117 7.49 9.82 5.28
N ASN A 118 8.43 10.76 5.18
CA ASN A 118 8.76 11.31 3.87
C ASN A 118 9.39 10.28 2.95
N ALA A 119 10.20 9.38 3.52
CA ALA A 119 10.77 8.29 2.72
C ALA A 119 9.69 7.35 2.22
N LEU A 120 8.72 7.05 3.09
CA LEU A 120 7.62 6.18 2.72
C LEU A 120 6.77 6.83 1.63
N VAL A 121 6.47 8.12 1.78
CA VAL A 121 5.70 8.85 0.78
C VAL A 121 6.40 8.82 -0.56
N GLY A 122 7.73 8.99 -0.56
CA GLY A 122 8.49 8.94 -1.81
C GLY A 122 8.34 7.60 -2.52
N GLU A 123 8.42 6.50 -1.75
CA GLU A 123 8.23 5.17 -2.34
C GLU A 123 6.81 4.98 -2.87
N VAL A 124 5.83 5.44 -2.10
CA VAL A 124 4.44 5.32 -2.53
C VAL A 124 4.21 6.05 -3.84
N MET A 125 4.71 7.28 -3.93
CA MET A 125 4.51 8.06 -5.14
C MET A 125 5.22 7.44 -6.34
N ARG A 126 6.43 6.91 -6.13
CA ARG A 126 7.15 6.24 -7.20
C ARG A 126 6.35 5.05 -7.72
N VAL A 127 5.83 4.24 -6.81
CA VAL A 127 5.08 3.04 -7.17
C VAL A 127 3.74 3.40 -7.81
N ALA A 128 3.03 4.37 -7.22
CA ALA A 128 1.72 4.75 -7.71
C ALA A 128 1.79 5.36 -9.09
N GLU A 129 2.91 6.03 -9.41
CA GLU A 129 3.06 6.67 -10.70
C GLU A 129 3.71 5.76 -11.74
N GLY A 130 4.03 4.53 -11.34
CA GLY A 130 4.53 3.55 -12.28
C GLY A 130 5.97 3.74 -12.69
N LYS A 131 6.76 4.34 -11.81
CA LYS A 131 8.16 4.60 -12.13
C LYS A 131 9.10 3.68 -11.42
#